data_6238d4d1cdfcae3eed72d8192a60d6c9
#
_entry.id   6238d4d1cdfcae3eed72d8192a60d6c9
#
_cell.length_a   1.000
_cell.length_b   1.000
_cell.length_c   1.000
_cell.angle_alpha   90.00
_cell.angle_beta   90.00
_cell.angle_gamma   90.00
#
_symmetry.space_group_name_H-M   'P 1'
#
loop_
_entity.id
_entity.type
_entity.pdbx_description
1 polymer ?
#
loop_
_entity_poly.entity_id
_entity_poly.type
_entity_poly.pdbx_seq_one_letter_code
_entity_poly.pdbx_strand_id
1 'polypeptide(L)'
;PFSIFFILFLYSLFTKNKKRKKNVLILSFVWLFVISNTWIVSKAFKWWEWPFTNISAVEKTYDVGIVLSGGLMSAMPAGADHAGMGPNGDRFTQAFLLYKAGKIKKIFITGISYPEQMAIKMGETRQAAYLLAKWGVKPEDILFEENARNTRENALNSKQILNSRFPGSSYLLITSASHMRRSKKCFDKVGMQTDVFPADFNGREYALTFENFFIPDTQAMSDFDSLWHEWIGYAMYKLMGYC
;
A
#
# COMPACT_ATOMS: atom_id res chain seq x y z
N PRO A 1 -3.22 -16.39 2.11
CA PRO A 1 -2.45 -17.43 1.38
C PRO A 1 -2.10 -18.64 2.27
N PHE A 2 -1.81 -18.42 3.58
CA PHE A 2 -1.47 -19.52 4.49
C PHE A 2 -2.62 -20.52 4.70
N SER A 3 -3.87 -20.06 4.67
CA SER A 3 -5.06 -20.93 4.71
C SER A 3 -5.10 -21.96 3.58
N ILE A 4 -4.56 -21.64 2.40
CA ILE A 4 -4.48 -22.58 1.28
C ILE A 4 -3.60 -23.79 1.64
N PHE A 5 -2.46 -23.55 2.32
CA PHE A 5 -1.62 -24.64 2.82
C PHE A 5 -2.42 -25.58 3.74
N PHE A 6 -3.14 -25.01 4.73
CA PHE A 6 -3.93 -25.81 5.65
C PHE A 6 -5.03 -26.62 4.95
N ILE A 7 -5.73 -25.99 4.01
CA ILE A 7 -6.80 -26.67 3.25
C ILE A 7 -6.23 -27.86 2.47
N LEU A 8 -5.12 -27.65 1.74
CA LEU A 8 -4.48 -28.71 0.97
C LEU A 8 -3.92 -29.80 1.90
N PHE A 9 -3.27 -29.42 2.99
CA PHE A 9 -2.70 -30.36 3.96
C PHE A 9 -3.79 -31.22 4.58
N LEU A 10 -4.85 -30.62 5.13
CA LEU A 10 -5.99 -31.34 5.70
C LEU A 10 -6.68 -32.24 4.66
N TYR A 11 -6.95 -31.74 3.47
CA TYR A 11 -7.51 -32.55 2.40
C TYR A 11 -6.65 -33.78 2.10
N SER A 12 -5.30 -33.64 2.15
CA SER A 12 -4.39 -34.77 1.96
C SER A 12 -4.57 -35.85 3.02
N LEU A 13 -4.86 -35.46 4.29
CA LEU A 13 -5.04 -36.42 5.38
C LEU A 13 -6.30 -37.30 5.19
N PHE A 14 -7.38 -36.71 4.68
CA PHE A 14 -8.68 -37.40 4.53
C PHE A 14 -8.86 -38.12 3.18
N THR A 15 -7.97 -37.86 2.21
CA THR A 15 -8.05 -38.49 0.89
C THR A 15 -7.64 -39.97 0.94
N LYS A 16 -8.55 -40.87 0.51
CA LYS A 16 -8.32 -42.35 0.49
C LYS A 16 -7.39 -42.78 -0.66
N ASN A 17 -7.39 -42.08 -1.79
CA ASN A 17 -6.53 -42.37 -2.93
C ASN A 17 -5.06 -42.03 -2.64
N LYS A 18 -4.21 -43.05 -2.52
CA LYS A 18 -2.79 -42.92 -2.16
C LYS A 18 -2.00 -41.98 -3.10
N LYS A 19 -2.24 -42.05 -4.43
CA LYS A 19 -1.57 -41.20 -5.42
C LYS A 19 -1.98 -39.72 -5.25
N ARG A 20 -3.30 -39.48 -5.09
CA ARG A 20 -3.84 -38.12 -4.85
C ARG A 20 -3.35 -37.57 -3.52
N LYS A 21 -3.36 -38.38 -2.45
CA LYS A 21 -2.83 -38.02 -1.13
C LYS A 21 -1.39 -37.50 -1.24
N LYS A 22 -0.48 -38.28 -1.86
CA LYS A 22 0.90 -37.91 -2.06
C LYS A 22 1.06 -36.61 -2.85
N ASN A 23 0.32 -36.46 -3.96
CA ASN A 23 0.45 -35.27 -4.81
C ASN A 23 -0.04 -33.99 -4.09
N VAL A 24 -1.17 -34.07 -3.38
CA VAL A 24 -1.70 -32.91 -2.65
C VAL A 24 -0.81 -32.55 -1.46
N LEU A 25 -0.24 -33.55 -0.78
CA LEU A 25 0.72 -33.28 0.29
C LEU A 25 1.98 -32.57 -0.25
N ILE A 26 2.53 -33.05 -1.35
CA ILE A 26 3.67 -32.38 -2.00
C ILE A 26 3.28 -30.94 -2.40
N LEU A 27 2.11 -30.75 -3.02
CA LEU A 27 1.62 -29.43 -3.42
C LEU A 27 1.49 -28.48 -2.23
N SER A 28 1.01 -28.97 -1.07
CA SER A 28 0.89 -28.14 0.14
C SER A 28 2.27 -27.63 0.61
N PHE A 29 3.28 -28.51 0.65
CA PHE A 29 4.63 -28.09 1.03
C PHE A 29 5.32 -27.21 0.00
N VAL A 30 5.12 -27.45 -1.30
CA VAL A 30 5.59 -26.56 -2.36
C VAL A 30 4.96 -25.18 -2.23
N TRP A 31 3.65 -25.11 -1.95
CA TRP A 31 2.98 -23.84 -1.70
C TRP A 31 3.56 -23.10 -0.49
N LEU A 32 3.75 -23.81 0.64
CA LEU A 32 4.37 -23.22 1.84
C LEU A 32 5.77 -22.70 1.54
N PHE A 33 6.59 -23.48 0.82
CA PHE A 33 7.91 -23.07 0.39
C PHE A 33 7.87 -21.78 -0.45
N VAL A 34 6.97 -21.69 -1.43
CA VAL A 34 6.85 -20.51 -2.31
C VAL A 34 6.50 -19.26 -1.52
N ILE A 35 5.50 -19.34 -0.62
CA ILE A 35 5.03 -18.16 0.13
C ILE A 35 5.96 -17.74 1.26
N SER A 36 6.85 -18.62 1.72
CA SER A 36 7.85 -18.33 2.78
C SER A 36 9.24 -18.06 2.22
N ASN A 37 9.40 -18.03 0.91
CA ASN A 37 10.69 -17.88 0.26
C ASN A 37 10.99 -16.41 -0.03
N THR A 38 11.97 -15.83 0.66
CA THR A 38 12.34 -14.42 0.53
C THR A 38 12.70 -14.02 -0.92
N TRP A 39 13.46 -14.85 -1.61
CA TRP A 39 13.90 -14.56 -2.98
C TRP A 39 12.72 -14.61 -3.97
N ILE A 40 11.86 -15.63 -3.90
CA ILE A 40 10.68 -15.78 -4.78
C ILE A 40 9.70 -14.63 -4.53
N VAL A 41 9.38 -14.35 -3.28
CA VAL A 41 8.41 -13.30 -2.91
C VAL A 41 8.90 -11.93 -3.35
N SER A 42 10.18 -11.62 -3.14
CA SER A 42 10.74 -10.35 -3.60
C SER A 42 10.71 -10.21 -5.13
N LYS A 43 10.99 -11.28 -5.89
CA LYS A 43 10.84 -11.26 -7.36
C LYS A 43 9.38 -11.06 -7.80
N ALA A 44 8.43 -11.64 -7.06
CA ALA A 44 7.00 -11.43 -7.33
C ALA A 44 6.59 -9.96 -7.11
N PHE A 45 7.08 -9.32 -6.05
CA PHE A 45 6.89 -7.88 -5.84
C PHE A 45 7.50 -7.05 -6.96
N LYS A 46 8.75 -7.29 -7.34
CA LYS A 46 9.41 -6.56 -8.43
C LYS A 46 8.64 -6.64 -9.75
N TRP A 47 8.04 -7.78 -10.04
CA TRP A 47 7.19 -7.93 -11.22
C TRP A 47 5.87 -7.16 -11.09
N TRP A 48 5.32 -7.07 -9.88
CA TRP A 48 4.02 -6.45 -9.64
C TRP A 48 4.10 -4.94 -9.38
N GLU A 49 5.10 -4.49 -8.64
CA GLU A 49 5.25 -3.09 -8.23
C GLU A 49 5.34 -2.13 -9.41
N TRP A 50 4.92 -0.91 -9.18
CA TRP A 50 5.15 0.18 -10.13
C TRP A 50 6.64 0.53 -10.15
N PRO A 51 7.21 0.88 -11.33
CA PRO A 51 8.65 1.19 -11.43
C PRO A 51 9.05 2.35 -10.52
N PHE A 52 10.22 2.24 -9.91
CA PHE A 52 10.80 3.28 -9.05
C PHE A 52 11.04 4.58 -9.83
N THR A 53 10.79 5.72 -9.17
CA THR A 53 11.04 7.06 -9.71
C THR A 53 11.81 7.90 -8.68
N ASN A 54 12.91 8.50 -9.08
CA ASN A 54 13.65 9.45 -8.24
C ASN A 54 12.89 10.77 -8.13
N ILE A 55 12.98 11.46 -6.98
CA ILE A 55 12.41 12.80 -6.80
C ILE A 55 13.03 13.80 -7.81
N SER A 56 14.32 13.67 -8.11
CA SER A 56 15.01 14.50 -9.11
C SER A 56 14.48 14.30 -10.53
N ALA A 57 13.96 13.11 -10.86
CA ALA A 57 13.36 12.81 -12.16
C ALA A 57 11.92 13.34 -12.32
N VAL A 58 11.33 13.89 -11.26
CA VAL A 58 10.04 14.57 -11.35
C VAL A 58 10.28 15.97 -11.93
N GLU A 59 10.07 16.14 -13.24
CA GLU A 59 10.42 17.38 -13.94
C GLU A 59 9.47 18.53 -13.64
N LYS A 60 8.18 18.28 -13.56
CA LYS A 60 7.15 19.31 -13.33
C LYS A 60 6.78 19.45 -11.85
N THR A 61 6.28 20.63 -11.47
CA THR A 61 5.64 20.87 -10.19
C THR A 61 4.14 20.60 -10.29
N TYR A 62 3.61 19.76 -9.40
CA TYR A 62 2.18 19.48 -9.30
C TYR A 62 1.51 20.39 -8.28
N ASP A 63 0.26 20.73 -8.52
CA ASP A 63 -0.50 21.55 -7.57
C ASP A 63 -0.83 20.78 -6.30
N VAL A 64 -1.13 19.47 -6.40
CA VAL A 64 -1.45 18.63 -5.23
C VAL A 64 -0.82 17.24 -5.35
N GLY A 65 -0.11 16.81 -4.30
CA GLY A 65 0.24 15.43 -4.07
C GLY A 65 -0.86 14.72 -3.28
N ILE A 66 -1.43 13.66 -3.83
CA ILE A 66 -2.52 12.88 -3.21
C ILE A 66 -1.92 11.64 -2.54
N VAL A 67 -2.00 11.57 -1.22
CA VAL A 67 -1.49 10.45 -0.42
C VAL A 67 -2.65 9.55 -0.01
N LEU A 68 -2.58 8.26 -0.36
CA LEU A 68 -3.56 7.29 0.11
C LEU A 68 -3.19 6.80 1.51
N SER A 69 -4.13 6.91 2.45
CA SER A 69 -3.99 6.38 3.80
C SER A 69 -4.10 4.84 3.85
N GLY A 70 -4.05 4.30 5.04
CA GLY A 70 -4.08 2.86 5.32
C GLY A 70 -2.69 2.37 5.76
N GLY A 71 -2.43 2.42 7.07
CA GLY A 71 -1.16 2.04 7.66
C GLY A 71 -0.08 3.11 7.62
N LEU A 72 -0.44 4.40 7.50
CA LEU A 72 0.52 5.50 7.62
C LEU A 72 1.05 5.64 9.05
N MET A 73 0.17 5.44 10.03
CA MET A 73 0.45 5.58 11.45
C MET A 73 0.19 4.25 12.16
N SER A 74 0.97 3.94 13.17
CA SER A 74 0.76 2.79 14.06
C SER A 74 0.06 3.18 15.34
N ALA A 75 -0.67 2.24 15.94
CA ALA A 75 -1.18 2.38 17.29
C ALA A 75 -0.01 2.52 18.29
N MET A 76 -0.14 3.45 19.22
CA MET A 76 0.83 3.66 20.28
C MET A 76 0.23 3.27 21.64
N PRO A 77 1.03 2.94 22.66
CA PRO A 77 0.54 2.72 24.00
C PRO A 77 -0.29 3.89 24.51
N ALA A 78 -1.26 3.61 25.40
CA ALA A 78 -2.06 4.64 26.03
C ALA A 78 -1.17 5.63 26.80
N GLY A 79 -1.36 6.91 26.56
CA GLY A 79 -0.56 7.98 27.18
C GLY A 79 0.70 8.36 26.41
N ALA A 80 0.99 7.76 25.25
CA ALA A 80 2.08 8.23 24.40
C ALA A 80 1.81 9.67 23.93
N ASP A 81 2.84 10.50 24.01
CA ASP A 81 2.84 11.92 23.61
C ASP A 81 3.32 12.14 22.15
N HIS A 82 3.65 11.06 21.47
CA HIS A 82 4.16 11.05 20.11
C HIS A 82 3.44 10.01 19.25
N ALA A 83 3.50 10.22 17.93
CA ALA A 83 2.89 9.32 16.96
C ALA A 83 3.89 8.24 16.51
N GLY A 84 3.40 7.02 16.32
CA GLY A 84 4.17 5.92 15.73
C GLY A 84 4.01 5.87 14.22
N MET A 85 5.09 5.53 13.50
CA MET A 85 5.03 5.30 12.05
C MET A 85 4.45 3.93 11.77
N GLY A 86 3.46 3.89 10.90
CA GLY A 86 2.86 2.65 10.42
C GLY A 86 3.67 1.98 9.30
N PRO A 87 3.28 0.77 8.91
CA PRO A 87 4.00 0.01 7.87
C PRO A 87 4.05 0.72 6.51
N ASN A 88 3.07 1.57 6.20
CA ASN A 88 3.01 2.34 4.96
C ASN A 88 3.34 3.84 5.17
N GLY A 89 4.03 4.17 6.25
CA GLY A 89 4.41 5.54 6.60
C GLY A 89 5.32 6.21 5.55
N ASP A 90 6.01 5.43 4.74
CA ASP A 90 6.82 5.96 3.64
C ASP A 90 6.00 6.80 2.65
N ARG A 91 4.71 6.50 2.44
CA ARG A 91 3.84 7.26 1.52
C ARG A 91 3.80 8.76 1.86
N PHE A 92 3.54 9.12 3.11
CA PHE A 92 3.49 10.52 3.49
C PHE A 92 4.89 11.14 3.72
N THR A 93 5.88 10.32 4.05
CA THR A 93 7.29 10.74 4.09
C THR A 93 7.75 11.16 2.70
N GLN A 94 7.46 10.39 1.67
CA GLN A 94 7.76 10.75 0.28
C GLN A 94 7.00 12.00 -0.17
N ALA A 95 5.74 12.16 0.25
CA ALA A 95 4.99 13.39 -0.01
C ALA A 95 5.65 14.61 0.64
N PHE A 96 6.13 14.48 1.88
CA PHE A 96 6.91 15.52 2.55
C PHE A 96 8.19 15.89 1.78
N LEU A 97 8.95 14.89 1.34
CA LEU A 97 10.18 15.12 0.57
C LEU A 97 9.89 15.81 -0.78
N LEU A 98 8.83 15.39 -1.48
CA LEU A 98 8.37 16.03 -2.72
C LEU A 98 7.94 17.49 -2.48
N TYR A 99 7.25 17.77 -1.37
CA TYR A 99 6.86 19.13 -0.98
C TYR A 99 8.10 20.00 -0.71
N LYS A 100 9.06 19.51 0.07
CA LYS A 100 10.31 20.22 0.36
C LYS A 100 11.17 20.43 -0.89
N ALA A 101 11.13 19.51 -1.84
CA ALA A 101 11.81 19.65 -3.13
C ALA A 101 11.07 20.56 -4.14
N GLY A 102 9.91 21.12 -3.76
CA GLY A 102 9.09 21.97 -4.63
C GLY A 102 8.42 21.24 -5.78
N LYS A 103 8.29 19.90 -5.69
CA LYS A 103 7.66 19.06 -6.72
C LYS A 103 6.14 19.00 -6.57
N ILE A 104 5.63 19.26 -5.37
CA ILE A 104 4.19 19.44 -5.09
C ILE A 104 3.99 20.69 -4.24
N LYS A 105 2.90 21.43 -4.48
CA LYS A 105 2.58 22.65 -3.74
C LYS A 105 1.74 22.37 -2.49
N LYS A 106 0.89 21.34 -2.52
CA LYS A 106 0.01 20.95 -1.43
C LYS A 106 0.01 19.43 -1.25
N ILE A 107 -0.30 18.98 -0.03
CA ILE A 107 -0.44 17.57 0.31
C ILE A 107 -1.91 17.32 0.66
N PHE A 108 -2.56 16.39 -0.01
CA PHE A 108 -3.90 15.93 0.29
C PHE A 108 -3.87 14.46 0.72
N ILE A 109 -4.29 14.17 1.94
CA ILE A 109 -4.34 12.81 2.49
C ILE A 109 -5.78 12.32 2.46
N THR A 110 -6.03 11.13 1.91
CA THR A 110 -7.38 10.57 1.76
C THR A 110 -7.47 9.15 2.30
N GLY A 111 -8.54 8.85 3.01
CA GLY A 111 -8.90 7.53 3.51
C GLY A 111 -9.37 7.54 4.95
N ILE A 112 -10.10 6.48 5.31
CA ILE A 112 -10.71 6.37 6.62
C ILE A 112 -9.67 6.36 7.73
N SER A 113 -10.02 7.02 8.80
CA SER A 113 -9.30 6.99 10.06
C SER A 113 -10.11 6.20 11.09
N TYR A 114 -9.46 5.31 11.81
CA TYR A 114 -10.08 4.58 12.94
C TYR A 114 -9.57 5.18 14.25
N PRO A 115 -10.25 6.23 14.81
CA PRO A 115 -9.79 6.93 16.02
C PRO A 115 -9.65 6.00 17.22
N GLU A 116 -10.49 4.94 17.27
CA GLU A 116 -10.54 3.99 18.38
C GLU A 116 -9.28 3.12 18.50
N GLN A 117 -8.56 2.96 17.40
CA GLN A 117 -7.32 2.17 17.35
C GLN A 117 -6.07 3.00 17.68
N MET A 118 -6.23 4.32 17.86
CA MET A 118 -5.13 5.25 18.06
C MET A 118 -5.12 5.80 19.49
N ALA A 119 -3.98 5.70 20.17
CA ALA A 119 -3.80 6.16 21.54
C ALA A 119 -4.13 7.65 21.75
N ILE A 120 -4.01 8.47 20.71
CA ILE A 120 -4.23 9.93 20.75
C ILE A 120 -5.68 10.30 20.38
N LYS A 121 -6.62 9.36 20.28
CA LYS A 121 -8.04 9.59 19.86
C LYS A 121 -8.18 10.43 18.59
N MET A 122 -7.17 10.42 17.75
CA MET A 122 -7.07 11.15 16.50
C MET A 122 -6.84 10.14 15.38
N GLY A 123 -7.64 10.16 14.34
CA GLY A 123 -7.52 9.26 13.21
C GLY A 123 -6.17 9.38 12.51
N GLU A 124 -5.75 8.30 11.84
CA GLU A 124 -4.47 8.17 11.14
C GLU A 124 -4.18 9.35 10.20
N THR A 125 -5.16 9.75 9.42
CA THR A 125 -5.06 10.85 8.45
C THR A 125 -4.76 12.19 9.12
N ARG A 126 -5.42 12.48 10.26
CA ARG A 126 -5.14 13.69 11.05
C ARG A 126 -3.79 13.64 11.74
N GLN A 127 -3.37 12.48 12.24
CA GLN A 127 -2.05 12.32 12.84
C GLN A 127 -0.95 12.57 11.81
N ALA A 128 -1.09 12.02 10.59
CA ALA A 128 -0.16 12.28 9.50
C ALA A 128 -0.13 13.77 9.13
N ALA A 129 -1.30 14.42 9.03
CA ALA A 129 -1.38 15.86 8.79
C ALA A 129 -0.70 16.69 9.90
N TYR A 130 -0.93 16.32 11.17
CA TYR A 130 -0.28 16.95 12.31
C TYR A 130 1.25 16.82 12.25
N LEU A 131 1.77 15.63 11.93
CA LEU A 131 3.22 15.42 11.79
C LEU A 131 3.80 16.24 10.64
N LEU A 132 3.14 16.30 9.49
CA LEU A 132 3.59 17.14 8.36
C LEU A 132 3.70 18.59 8.76
N ALA A 133 2.73 19.12 9.54
CA ALA A 133 2.81 20.49 10.05
C ALA A 133 3.98 20.66 11.03
N LYS A 134 4.23 19.69 11.91
CA LYS A 134 5.41 19.71 12.81
C LYS A 134 6.74 19.64 12.06
N TRP A 135 6.78 18.96 10.92
CA TRP A 135 7.95 18.89 10.04
C TRP A 135 8.12 20.15 9.16
N GLY A 136 7.23 21.14 9.32
CA GLY A 136 7.32 22.44 8.66
C GLY A 136 6.70 22.47 7.26
N VAL A 137 5.68 21.65 7.00
CA VAL A 137 4.72 21.89 5.93
C VAL A 137 3.76 22.97 6.43
N LYS A 138 3.46 23.96 5.61
CA LYS A 138 2.52 25.02 5.98
C LYS A 138 1.12 24.44 6.20
N PRO A 139 0.41 24.79 7.29
CA PRO A 139 -0.92 24.25 7.57
C PRO A 139 -1.94 24.45 6.43
N GLU A 140 -1.86 25.58 5.72
CA GLU A 140 -2.69 25.90 4.57
C GLU A 140 -2.42 25.03 3.31
N ASP A 141 -1.29 24.32 3.31
CA ASP A 141 -0.89 23.41 2.25
C ASP A 141 -1.23 21.93 2.58
N ILE A 142 -1.77 21.66 3.77
CA ILE A 142 -2.19 20.33 4.20
C ILE A 142 -3.72 20.24 4.12
N LEU A 143 -4.20 19.28 3.32
CA LEU A 143 -5.63 18.96 3.21
C LEU A 143 -5.82 17.48 3.51
N PHE A 144 -6.98 17.12 4.02
CA PHE A 144 -7.32 15.71 4.24
C PHE A 144 -8.83 15.46 4.21
N GLU A 145 -9.21 14.22 3.97
CA GLU A 145 -10.57 13.69 4.13
C GLU A 145 -10.50 12.32 4.81
N GLU A 146 -11.53 11.96 5.58
CA GLU A 146 -11.50 10.80 6.48
C GLU A 146 -12.70 9.86 6.28
N ASN A 147 -13.45 10.00 5.18
CA ASN A 147 -14.68 9.25 4.96
C ASN A 147 -14.51 8.06 4.00
N ALA A 148 -13.46 8.09 3.15
CA ALA A 148 -13.24 7.04 2.16
C ALA A 148 -12.82 5.73 2.81
N ARG A 149 -13.60 4.65 2.62
CA ARG A 149 -13.42 3.32 3.21
C ARG A 149 -12.66 2.34 2.33
N ASN A 150 -12.43 2.71 1.09
CA ASN A 150 -11.77 1.88 0.10
C ASN A 150 -11.17 2.74 -1.02
N THR A 151 -10.36 2.14 -1.88
CA THR A 151 -9.63 2.86 -2.94
C THR A 151 -10.54 3.55 -3.96
N ARG A 152 -11.73 2.98 -4.23
CA ARG A 152 -12.73 3.62 -5.11
C ARG A 152 -13.27 4.91 -4.48
N GLU A 153 -13.59 4.87 -3.19
CA GLU A 153 -14.06 6.05 -2.45
C GLU A 153 -12.97 7.09 -2.30
N ASN A 154 -11.70 6.68 -2.08
CA ASN A 154 -10.57 7.61 -2.11
C ASN A 154 -10.55 8.41 -3.42
N ALA A 155 -10.69 7.73 -4.57
CA ALA A 155 -10.68 8.40 -5.86
C ALA A 155 -11.90 9.33 -6.06
N LEU A 156 -13.09 8.91 -5.65
CA LEU A 156 -14.32 9.71 -5.75
C LEU A 156 -14.27 10.97 -4.87
N ASN A 157 -13.91 10.79 -3.58
CA ASN A 157 -13.84 11.90 -2.62
C ASN A 157 -12.72 12.88 -2.98
N SER A 158 -11.55 12.36 -3.40
CA SER A 158 -10.46 13.20 -3.90
C SER A 158 -10.92 14.06 -5.08
N LYS A 159 -11.56 13.45 -6.07
CA LYS A 159 -12.08 14.18 -7.23
C LYS A 159 -13.07 15.26 -6.83
N GLN A 160 -14.04 14.91 -5.98
CA GLN A 160 -15.08 15.86 -5.54
C GLN A 160 -14.46 17.05 -4.80
N ILE A 161 -13.58 16.80 -3.84
CA ILE A 161 -12.98 17.85 -3.00
C ILE A 161 -12.00 18.70 -3.79
N LEU A 162 -11.09 18.06 -4.54
CA LEU A 162 -10.02 18.77 -5.21
C LEU A 162 -10.52 19.55 -6.43
N ASN A 163 -11.48 19.02 -7.19
CA ASN A 163 -12.06 19.76 -8.32
C ASN A 163 -12.89 20.97 -7.86
N SER A 164 -13.54 20.90 -6.70
CA SER A 164 -14.29 22.03 -6.16
C SER A 164 -13.38 23.13 -5.60
N ARG A 165 -12.25 22.73 -4.97
CA ARG A 165 -11.33 23.70 -4.34
C ARG A 165 -10.26 24.22 -5.28
N PHE A 166 -9.81 23.40 -6.23
CA PHE A 166 -8.68 23.65 -7.12
C PHE A 166 -8.99 23.18 -8.54
N PRO A 167 -9.94 23.80 -9.23
CA PRO A 167 -10.33 23.39 -10.58
C PRO A 167 -9.15 23.52 -11.55
N GLY A 168 -8.96 22.52 -12.40
CA GLY A 168 -7.87 22.53 -13.40
C GLY A 168 -6.48 22.22 -12.86
N SER A 169 -6.35 21.83 -11.59
CA SER A 169 -5.06 21.51 -10.97
C SER A 169 -4.45 20.20 -11.49
N SER A 170 -3.14 20.12 -11.40
CA SER A 170 -2.35 18.92 -11.69
C SER A 170 -2.12 18.10 -10.43
N TYR A 171 -2.21 16.77 -10.57
CA TYR A 171 -2.19 15.85 -9.44
C TYR A 171 -1.08 14.82 -9.55
N LEU A 172 -0.40 14.53 -8.43
CA LEU A 172 0.56 13.45 -8.29
C LEU A 172 0.03 12.46 -7.25
N LEU A 173 -0.30 11.24 -7.68
CA LEU A 173 -0.78 10.16 -6.79
C LEU A 173 0.39 9.46 -6.12
N ILE A 174 0.39 9.40 -4.79
CA ILE A 174 1.46 8.86 -3.95
C ILE A 174 0.89 7.72 -3.11
N THR A 175 1.37 6.51 -3.32
CA THR A 175 0.98 5.32 -2.55
C THR A 175 2.04 4.23 -2.70
N SER A 176 1.92 3.11 -1.96
CA SER A 176 2.86 1.99 -2.08
C SER A 176 2.93 1.48 -3.52
N ALA A 177 4.14 1.14 -3.96
CA ALA A 177 4.40 0.65 -5.31
C ALA A 177 3.54 -0.56 -5.68
N SER A 178 3.30 -1.46 -4.73
CA SER A 178 2.42 -2.63 -4.88
C SER A 178 0.94 -2.24 -5.04
N HIS A 179 0.51 -1.17 -4.37
CA HIS A 179 -0.87 -0.66 -4.40
C HIS A 179 -1.16 0.25 -5.62
N MET A 180 -0.13 0.76 -6.27
CA MET A 180 -0.24 1.79 -7.30
C MET A 180 -1.10 1.36 -8.50
N ARG A 181 -0.99 0.10 -8.94
CA ARG A 181 -1.76 -0.41 -10.10
C ARG A 181 -3.27 -0.28 -9.88
N ARG A 182 -3.76 -0.69 -8.71
CA ARG A 182 -5.18 -0.62 -8.35
C ARG A 182 -5.63 0.82 -8.15
N SER A 183 -4.84 1.62 -7.45
CA SER A 183 -5.13 3.01 -7.16
C SER A 183 -5.23 3.85 -8.42
N LYS A 184 -4.22 3.81 -9.30
CA LYS A 184 -4.21 4.56 -10.56
C LYS A 184 -5.43 4.25 -11.41
N LYS A 185 -5.80 2.97 -11.54
CA LYS A 185 -6.99 2.56 -12.29
C LYS A 185 -8.28 3.10 -11.70
N CYS A 186 -8.40 3.17 -10.37
CA CYS A 186 -9.56 3.77 -9.71
C CYS A 186 -9.66 5.28 -9.99
N PHE A 187 -8.55 6.00 -9.94
CA PHE A 187 -8.50 7.43 -10.26
C PHE A 187 -8.82 7.68 -11.73
N ASP A 188 -8.27 6.90 -12.65
CA ASP A 188 -8.60 6.99 -14.08
C ASP A 188 -10.10 6.74 -14.33
N LYS A 189 -10.67 5.72 -13.68
CA LYS A 189 -12.07 5.33 -13.84
C LYS A 189 -13.06 6.41 -13.40
N VAL A 190 -12.70 7.21 -12.40
CA VAL A 190 -13.51 8.38 -12.01
C VAL A 190 -13.23 9.59 -12.88
N GLY A 191 -12.32 9.51 -13.85
CA GLY A 191 -11.94 10.61 -14.73
C GLY A 191 -11.07 11.67 -14.03
N MET A 192 -10.30 11.26 -13.03
CA MET A 192 -9.29 12.11 -12.38
C MET A 192 -7.91 11.71 -12.88
N GLN A 193 -7.37 12.48 -13.81
CA GLN A 193 -6.03 12.24 -14.36
C GLN A 193 -4.97 12.58 -13.31
N THR A 194 -4.11 11.62 -13.03
CA THR A 194 -2.98 11.77 -12.10
C THR A 194 -1.72 11.19 -12.71
N ASP A 195 -0.59 11.85 -12.50
CA ASP A 195 0.69 11.15 -12.60
C ASP A 195 0.94 10.38 -11.30
N VAL A 196 1.94 9.53 -11.24
CA VAL A 196 2.17 8.64 -10.12
C VAL A 196 3.57 8.80 -9.55
N PHE A 197 3.68 8.69 -8.23
CA PHE A 197 4.95 8.58 -7.52
C PHE A 197 4.84 7.40 -6.54
N PRO A 198 5.45 6.25 -6.87
CA PRO A 198 5.41 5.07 -6.02
C PRO A 198 6.33 5.24 -4.81
N ALA A 199 5.85 4.81 -3.66
CA ALA A 199 6.55 4.77 -2.39
C ALA A 199 6.54 3.33 -1.85
N ASP A 200 7.16 3.08 -0.72
CA ASP A 200 7.01 1.86 0.07
C ASP A 200 7.20 0.58 -0.76
N PHE A 201 8.44 0.37 -1.21
CA PHE A 201 8.84 -0.77 -2.04
C PHE A 201 9.19 -2.00 -1.19
N ASN A 202 8.59 -3.14 -1.55
CA ASN A 202 8.88 -4.46 -0.97
C ASN A 202 9.75 -5.35 -1.88
N GLY A 203 9.79 -5.05 -3.17
CA GLY A 203 10.59 -5.75 -4.16
C GLY A 203 12.09 -5.44 -4.05
N ARG A 204 12.76 -6.00 -3.04
CA ARG A 204 14.19 -5.80 -2.77
C ARG A 204 15.07 -6.69 -3.64
N GLU A 205 16.34 -6.31 -3.82
CA GLU A 205 17.33 -7.19 -4.41
C GLU A 205 17.90 -8.11 -3.34
N TYR A 206 17.58 -9.39 -3.44
CA TYR A 206 18.20 -10.43 -2.63
C TYR A 206 19.14 -11.27 -3.50
N ALA A 207 20.36 -11.44 -3.04
CA ALA A 207 21.27 -12.41 -3.64
C ALA A 207 20.68 -13.83 -3.51
N LEU A 208 20.89 -14.67 -4.51
CA LEU A 208 20.51 -16.09 -4.47
C LEU A 208 21.50 -16.83 -3.57
N THR A 209 21.28 -16.79 -2.27
CA THR A 209 22.04 -17.52 -1.26
C THR A 209 21.25 -18.73 -0.77
N PHE A 210 21.92 -19.67 -0.09
CA PHE A 210 21.25 -20.78 0.56
C PHE A 210 20.18 -20.30 1.56
N GLU A 211 20.51 -19.29 2.36
CA GLU A 211 19.60 -18.69 3.34
C GLU A 211 18.35 -18.10 2.68
N ASN A 212 18.51 -17.19 1.71
CA ASN A 212 17.41 -16.50 1.06
C ASN A 212 16.51 -17.42 0.21
N PHE A 213 17.02 -18.61 -0.19
CA PHE A 213 16.27 -19.50 -1.06
C PHE A 213 15.75 -20.76 -0.36
N PHE A 214 16.45 -21.32 0.64
CA PHE A 214 16.04 -22.58 1.26
C PHE A 214 15.47 -22.42 2.67
N ILE A 215 15.79 -21.33 3.39
CA ILE A 215 15.29 -21.13 4.74
C ILE A 215 13.95 -20.37 4.69
N PRO A 216 12.86 -20.96 5.25
CA PRO A 216 11.58 -20.26 5.33
C PRO A 216 11.67 -19.00 6.19
N ASP A 217 11.08 -17.91 5.73
CA ASP A 217 11.05 -16.61 6.39
C ASP A 217 9.61 -16.17 6.66
N THR A 218 9.32 -15.78 7.89
CA THR A 218 7.99 -15.32 8.30
C THR A 218 7.65 -13.94 7.74
N GLN A 219 8.66 -13.08 7.52
CA GLN A 219 8.45 -11.79 6.87
C GLN A 219 8.05 -11.98 5.41
N ALA A 220 8.70 -12.91 4.70
CA ALA A 220 8.31 -13.25 3.32
C ALA A 220 6.86 -13.73 3.24
N MET A 221 6.37 -14.48 4.24
CA MET A 221 4.96 -14.90 4.30
C MET A 221 4.01 -13.71 4.50
N SER A 222 4.36 -12.77 5.36
CA SER A 222 3.60 -11.54 5.57
C SER A 222 3.59 -10.65 4.32
N ASP A 223 4.73 -10.50 3.68
CA ASP A 223 4.89 -9.74 2.44
C ASP A 223 4.06 -10.38 1.32
N PHE A 224 4.11 -11.72 1.19
CA PHE A 224 3.28 -12.43 0.20
C PHE A 224 1.79 -12.25 0.47
N ASP A 225 1.34 -12.21 1.73
CA ASP A 225 -0.06 -11.93 2.07
C ASP A 225 -0.50 -10.55 1.57
N SER A 226 0.34 -9.54 1.75
CA SER A 226 0.10 -8.18 1.25
C SER A 226 0.01 -8.15 -0.29
N LEU A 227 0.92 -8.85 -0.97
CA LEU A 227 0.91 -8.95 -2.43
C LEU A 227 -0.33 -9.69 -2.96
N TRP A 228 -0.71 -10.78 -2.29
CA TRP A 228 -1.90 -11.56 -2.59
C TRP A 228 -3.17 -10.74 -2.45
N HIS A 229 -3.23 -9.90 -1.41
CA HIS A 229 -4.32 -8.96 -1.20
C HIS A 229 -4.43 -7.98 -2.38
N GLU A 230 -3.32 -7.45 -2.88
CA GLU A 230 -3.33 -6.55 -4.03
C GLU A 230 -3.77 -7.25 -5.34
N TRP A 231 -3.33 -8.48 -5.57
CA TRP A 231 -3.77 -9.25 -6.75
C TRP A 231 -5.26 -9.52 -6.75
N ILE A 232 -5.80 -10.01 -5.61
CA ILE A 232 -7.23 -10.26 -5.47
C ILE A 232 -8.00 -8.94 -5.52
N GLY A 233 -7.54 -7.92 -4.80
CA GLY A 233 -8.17 -6.61 -4.80
C GLY A 233 -8.25 -6.01 -6.21
N TYR A 234 -7.17 -6.06 -6.97
CA TYR A 234 -7.15 -5.59 -8.36
C TYR A 234 -8.14 -6.36 -9.25
N ALA A 235 -8.14 -7.70 -9.17
CA ALA A 235 -9.06 -8.54 -9.94
C ALA A 235 -10.54 -8.25 -9.59
N MET A 236 -10.86 -8.17 -8.29
CA MET A 236 -12.22 -7.85 -7.82
C MET A 236 -12.68 -6.46 -8.25
N TYR A 237 -11.81 -5.45 -8.13
CA TYR A 237 -12.15 -4.09 -8.56
C TYR A 237 -12.40 -4.01 -10.07
N LYS A 238 -11.64 -4.77 -10.86
CA LYS A 238 -11.87 -4.88 -12.30
C LYS A 238 -13.21 -5.53 -12.62
N LEU A 239 -13.57 -6.62 -11.92
CA LEU A 239 -14.86 -7.30 -12.08
C LEU A 239 -16.05 -6.41 -11.69
N MET A 240 -15.88 -5.61 -10.64
CA MET A 240 -16.91 -4.66 -10.18
C MET A 240 -16.98 -3.37 -11.04
N GLY A 241 -16.11 -3.20 -12.02
CA GLY A 241 -16.05 -1.97 -12.83
C GLY A 241 -15.54 -0.74 -12.09
N TYR A 242 -14.79 -0.92 -11.00
CA TYR A 242 -14.23 0.16 -10.18
C TYR A 242 -12.87 0.65 -10.70
N CYS A 243 -12.22 -0.15 -11.52
CA CYS A 243 -10.94 0.18 -12.17
C CYS A 243 -10.82 -0.46 -13.56
#